data_abf23a248731ad5dbfdfecbfcf0d4465
#
_entry.id   abf23a248731ad5dbfdfecbfcf0d4465
#
_cell.length_a   1.000
_cell.length_b   1.000
_cell.length_c   1.000
_cell.angle_alpha   90.00
_cell.angle_beta   90.00
_cell.angle_gamma   90.00
#
_symmetry.space_group_name_H-M   'P 1'
#
loop_
_entity.id
_entity.type
_entity.pdbx_description
1 polymer ?
#
loop_
_entity_poly.entity_id
_entity_poly.type
_entity_poly.pdbx_seq_one_letter_code
_entity_poly.pdbx_strand_id
1 'polypeptide(L)'
;MIAQALISAFEQFLDDPAGVLPEDAINPAPQEFDESDLTDPALGYLSDDALPDPERGCIIGIIDDAIPFAHERLRLCNGASRVAATWIQDARFQPGGTGGDLPSGIELRGADIDVWLARARAGEIPGEDAIYRLSGVLDMARQTTPSTAYAAGHGAAVAMLAAGFSPDDPAGRNHPVIAVNLPPKVTEDSMGTLSPVSILASILFIITRARRLCRFIERRRELPAGSVRLPVVINLSFGLTAGARDGSSLLEQFMDAVSVQGAGDLGPIRFVLPTGNHRLARLHGRLKPGEDLGWRLPPDDRTVTGLEVWGPVRDGLPEDKLQITLTPPGLAGATTAFTAPWQFSLMKDPQGREIARAYYTPRYLGGGSWREGVTIIVMPTCPEHLSEPFAPAGEWRIAIAAHSPDAEYQLGVQRDEVIRGFHREARQSWLFDPQYRLYDEAGRLVETDAQNGGTPNVLRRGTMNAYAGGQYSLRAGAVDQKKMHLAPYCSLLHDEEGGDCLAVVDRAITQPGMLTSGRGSGSFGLMSGTSMAAPQFSRWLAQQLAAGESVADRDAIRSLAESQSDMPA
;
A
#
# COMPACT_ATOMS: atom_id res chain seq x y z
N MET A 1 -11.31 -12.80 16.45
CA MET A 1 -10.37 -13.44 15.50
C MET A 1 -9.37 -12.44 14.94
N ILE A 2 -9.75 -11.52 14.01
CA ILE A 2 -8.82 -10.54 13.39
C ILE A 2 -8.11 -9.68 14.44
N ALA A 3 -8.84 -9.14 15.43
CA ALA A 3 -8.24 -8.34 16.49
C ALA A 3 -7.21 -9.13 17.33
N GLN A 4 -7.48 -10.39 17.65
CA GLN A 4 -6.55 -11.23 18.41
C GLN A 4 -5.28 -11.55 17.59
N ALA A 5 -5.42 -11.86 16.30
CA ALA A 5 -4.29 -12.09 15.41
C ALA A 5 -3.42 -10.82 15.25
N LEU A 6 -4.04 -9.64 15.16
CA LEU A 6 -3.30 -8.38 15.16
C LEU A 6 -2.52 -8.16 16.46
N ILE A 7 -3.14 -8.41 17.62
CA ILE A 7 -2.47 -8.30 18.91
C ILE A 7 -1.26 -9.26 18.95
N SER A 8 -1.45 -10.52 18.59
CA SER A 8 -0.37 -11.52 18.55
C SER A 8 0.78 -11.10 17.63
N ALA A 9 0.48 -10.58 16.43
CA ALA A 9 1.50 -10.08 15.51
C ALA A 9 2.27 -8.87 16.07
N PHE A 10 1.59 -7.94 16.73
CA PHE A 10 2.24 -6.78 17.33
C PHE A 10 3.06 -7.14 18.56
N GLU A 11 2.56 -8.02 19.44
CA GLU A 11 3.31 -8.50 20.60
C GLU A 11 4.61 -9.18 20.16
N GLN A 12 4.54 -10.12 19.21
CA GLN A 12 5.73 -10.76 18.65
C GLN A 12 6.70 -9.76 18.03
N PHE A 13 6.21 -8.81 17.26
CA PHE A 13 7.07 -7.78 16.64
C PHE A 13 7.76 -6.88 17.67
N LEU A 14 7.11 -6.60 18.80
CA LEU A 14 7.70 -5.80 19.89
C LEU A 14 8.73 -6.60 20.68
N ASP A 15 8.47 -7.90 20.91
CA ASP A 15 9.35 -8.77 21.70
C ASP A 15 10.55 -9.27 20.89
N ASP A 16 10.33 -9.68 19.64
CA ASP A 16 11.36 -10.14 18.72
C ASP A 16 11.01 -9.71 17.27
N PRO A 17 11.39 -8.50 16.87
CA PRO A 17 11.03 -7.93 15.56
C PRO A 17 11.54 -8.71 14.34
N ALA A 18 12.51 -9.61 14.53
CA ALA A 18 13.01 -10.49 13.47
C ALA A 18 12.63 -11.96 13.69
N GLY A 19 11.86 -12.23 14.74
CA GLY A 19 11.33 -13.56 15.01
C GLY A 19 10.29 -13.98 13.98
N VAL A 20 10.09 -15.30 13.89
CA VAL A 20 9.02 -15.85 13.06
C VAL A 20 7.67 -15.49 13.69
N LEU A 21 6.81 -14.82 12.91
CA LEU A 21 5.46 -14.53 13.37
C LEU A 21 4.72 -15.83 13.73
N PRO A 22 4.02 -15.87 14.87
CA PRO A 22 3.30 -17.07 15.28
C PRO A 22 2.19 -17.43 14.28
N GLU A 23 1.91 -18.72 14.15
CA GLU A 23 0.94 -19.21 13.17
C GLU A 23 -0.45 -18.60 13.38
N ASP A 24 -0.87 -18.37 14.61
CA ASP A 24 -2.16 -17.73 14.94
C ASP A 24 -2.23 -16.26 14.55
N ALA A 25 -1.09 -15.57 14.42
CA ALA A 25 -1.04 -14.20 13.93
C ALA A 25 -1.31 -14.08 12.41
N ILE A 26 -0.79 -15.03 11.63
CA ILE A 26 -0.93 -15.04 10.17
C ILE A 26 -2.07 -15.94 9.67
N ASN A 27 -2.41 -16.96 10.45
CA ASN A 27 -3.42 -17.95 10.16
C ASN A 27 -4.30 -18.17 11.40
N PRO A 28 -5.11 -17.17 11.79
CA PRO A 28 -5.94 -17.27 12.96
C PRO A 28 -6.83 -18.50 12.88
N ALA A 29 -6.87 -19.29 13.96
CA ALA A 29 -7.67 -20.50 14.03
C ALA A 29 -9.09 -20.23 13.50
N PRO A 30 -9.62 -21.09 12.61
CA PRO A 30 -10.98 -20.95 12.20
C PRO A 30 -11.85 -20.98 13.45
N GLN A 31 -12.67 -19.94 13.67
CA GLN A 31 -13.83 -20.13 14.52
C GLN A 31 -14.56 -21.37 13.98
N GLU A 32 -14.99 -22.25 14.88
CA GLU A 32 -15.92 -23.31 14.49
C GLU A 32 -16.96 -22.65 13.61
N PHE A 33 -16.99 -23.03 12.34
CA PHE A 33 -17.97 -22.50 11.41
C PHE A 33 -19.32 -22.88 11.97
N ASP A 34 -20.14 -21.92 12.32
CA ASP A 34 -21.55 -22.19 12.51
C ASP A 34 -22.04 -22.77 11.18
N GLU A 35 -22.51 -24.02 11.20
CA GLU A 35 -22.98 -24.68 9.97
C GLU A 35 -24.11 -23.88 9.32
N SER A 36 -24.83 -23.08 10.08
CA SER A 36 -25.84 -22.15 9.55
C SER A 36 -25.24 -21.11 8.61
N ASP A 37 -24.03 -20.61 8.89
CA ASP A 37 -23.30 -19.66 8.03
C ASP A 37 -22.97 -20.23 6.64
N LEU A 38 -22.90 -21.54 6.50
CA LEU A 38 -22.57 -22.23 5.26
C LEU A 38 -23.80 -22.74 4.50
N THR A 39 -24.92 -22.94 5.19
CA THR A 39 -26.12 -23.56 4.64
C THR A 39 -27.25 -22.56 4.35
N ASP A 40 -27.26 -21.40 5.02
CA ASP A 40 -28.26 -20.35 4.75
C ASP A 40 -27.89 -19.58 3.48
N PRO A 41 -28.71 -19.64 2.41
CA PRO A 41 -28.46 -18.88 1.19
C PRO A 41 -28.40 -17.36 1.41
N ALA A 42 -29.07 -16.85 2.45
CA ALA A 42 -29.04 -15.43 2.80
C ALA A 42 -27.69 -14.96 3.37
N LEU A 43 -26.88 -15.90 3.85
CA LEU A 43 -25.53 -15.64 4.37
C LEU A 43 -24.43 -16.06 3.39
N GLY A 44 -24.78 -16.41 2.15
CA GLY A 44 -23.89 -16.98 1.14
C GLY A 44 -22.83 -16.01 0.63
N TYR A 45 -21.65 -16.54 0.34
CA TYR A 45 -20.56 -15.78 -0.28
C TYR A 45 -20.81 -15.48 -1.76
N LEU A 46 -21.38 -16.42 -2.49
CA LEU A 46 -21.67 -16.31 -3.92
C LEU A 46 -22.92 -17.12 -4.27
N SER A 47 -23.64 -16.72 -5.30
CA SER A 47 -24.66 -17.57 -5.91
C SER A 47 -24.03 -18.78 -6.61
N ASP A 48 -24.78 -19.84 -6.84
CA ASP A 48 -24.29 -21.08 -7.48
C ASP A 48 -23.69 -20.81 -8.87
N ASP A 49 -24.28 -19.88 -9.62
CA ASP A 49 -23.78 -19.47 -10.94
C ASP A 49 -22.41 -18.76 -10.85
N ALA A 50 -22.12 -18.11 -9.74
CA ALA A 50 -20.88 -17.36 -9.52
C ALA A 50 -19.78 -18.17 -8.83
N LEU A 51 -20.05 -19.43 -8.44
CA LEU A 51 -19.04 -20.27 -7.83
C LEU A 51 -17.93 -20.58 -8.84
N PRO A 52 -16.65 -20.31 -8.50
CA PRO A 52 -15.52 -20.64 -9.36
C PRO A 52 -15.35 -22.15 -9.51
N ASP A 53 -14.60 -22.55 -10.52
CA ASP A 53 -14.11 -23.91 -10.64
C ASP A 53 -13.11 -24.19 -9.50
N PRO A 54 -13.28 -25.27 -8.70
CA PRO A 54 -12.39 -25.60 -7.59
C PRO A 54 -10.91 -25.80 -7.96
N GLU A 55 -10.64 -26.20 -9.22
CA GLU A 55 -9.29 -26.50 -9.72
C GLU A 55 -8.70 -25.34 -10.54
N ARG A 56 -9.55 -24.43 -11.04
CA ARG A 56 -9.17 -23.32 -11.92
C ARG A 56 -9.54 -21.95 -11.37
N GLY A 57 -9.94 -21.89 -10.12
CA GLY A 57 -10.25 -20.64 -9.45
C GLY A 57 -9.00 -20.00 -8.85
N CYS A 58 -8.97 -18.66 -8.84
CA CYS A 58 -8.01 -17.88 -8.07
C CYS A 58 -8.71 -16.66 -7.48
N ILE A 59 -8.63 -16.47 -6.18
CA ILE A 59 -9.24 -15.33 -5.48
C ILE A 59 -8.39 -14.09 -5.71
N ILE A 60 -9.01 -12.97 -6.08
CA ILE A 60 -8.36 -11.66 -6.15
C ILE A 60 -8.76 -10.85 -4.92
N GLY A 61 -7.79 -10.64 -4.03
CA GLY A 61 -7.91 -9.75 -2.89
C GLY A 61 -7.56 -8.31 -3.31
N ILE A 62 -8.38 -7.33 -2.92
CA ILE A 62 -8.15 -5.92 -3.24
C ILE A 62 -8.22 -5.09 -1.98
N ILE A 63 -7.15 -4.36 -1.67
CA ILE A 63 -7.09 -3.42 -0.54
C ILE A 63 -6.87 -2.02 -1.12
N ASP A 64 -7.93 -1.19 -1.07
CA ASP A 64 -7.90 0.18 -1.61
C ASP A 64 -9.03 1.00 -0.99
N ASP A 65 -9.14 2.28 -1.34
CA ASP A 65 -10.28 3.09 -0.97
C ASP A 65 -11.42 2.93 -1.98
N ALA A 66 -12.65 3.09 -1.54
CA ALA A 66 -13.81 3.32 -2.41
C ALA A 66 -13.97 2.34 -3.59
N ILE A 67 -13.78 1.05 -3.33
CA ILE A 67 -13.97 -0.02 -4.33
C ILE A 67 -15.46 -0.12 -4.69
N PRO A 68 -15.83 0.00 -5.97
CA PRO A 68 -17.22 -0.04 -6.41
C PRO A 68 -17.71 -1.48 -6.57
N PHE A 69 -17.92 -2.18 -5.45
CA PHE A 69 -18.26 -3.62 -5.40
C PHE A 69 -19.53 -4.00 -6.17
N ALA A 70 -20.43 -3.05 -6.43
CA ALA A 70 -21.66 -3.27 -7.20
C ALA A 70 -21.52 -3.00 -8.71
N HIS A 71 -20.33 -2.65 -9.22
CA HIS A 71 -20.09 -2.31 -10.62
C HIS A 71 -20.29 -3.50 -11.55
N GLU A 72 -20.82 -3.27 -12.79
CA GLU A 72 -21.12 -4.32 -13.77
C GLU A 72 -19.95 -5.26 -14.09
N ARG A 73 -18.72 -4.73 -14.14
CA ARG A 73 -17.51 -5.52 -14.41
C ARG A 73 -17.10 -6.47 -13.27
N LEU A 74 -17.76 -6.38 -12.13
CA LEU A 74 -17.65 -7.32 -11.01
C LEU A 74 -18.88 -8.25 -10.90
N ARG A 75 -19.65 -8.35 -11.97
CA ARG A 75 -20.84 -9.24 -12.09
C ARG A 75 -20.67 -10.19 -13.27
N LEU A 76 -21.47 -11.24 -13.26
CA LEU A 76 -21.69 -12.14 -14.40
C LEU A 76 -22.81 -11.60 -15.29
N CYS A 77 -22.99 -12.18 -16.49
CA CYS A 77 -24.02 -11.80 -17.44
C CYS A 77 -25.46 -11.90 -16.89
N ASN A 78 -25.72 -12.83 -15.96
CA ASN A 78 -27.00 -12.95 -15.26
C ASN A 78 -27.18 -11.88 -14.16
N GLY A 79 -26.16 -11.03 -13.94
CA GLY A 79 -26.14 -9.98 -12.95
C GLY A 79 -25.74 -10.40 -11.54
N ALA A 80 -25.34 -11.65 -11.31
CA ALA A 80 -24.82 -12.13 -10.03
C ALA A 80 -23.46 -11.52 -9.73
N SER A 81 -23.23 -11.17 -8.46
CA SER A 81 -21.97 -10.62 -7.99
C SER A 81 -20.84 -11.65 -8.02
N ARG A 82 -19.65 -11.24 -8.44
CA ARG A 82 -18.38 -11.98 -8.23
C ARG A 82 -17.65 -11.54 -6.98
N VAL A 83 -18.15 -10.51 -6.29
CA VAL A 83 -17.61 -10.07 -5.00
C VAL A 83 -18.15 -11.00 -3.92
N ALA A 84 -17.31 -11.90 -3.44
CA ALA A 84 -17.68 -12.86 -2.40
C ALA A 84 -17.85 -12.19 -1.03
N ALA A 85 -16.98 -11.23 -0.72
CA ALA A 85 -17.09 -10.42 0.47
C ALA A 85 -16.44 -9.04 0.27
N THR A 86 -17.00 -8.02 0.89
CA THR A 86 -16.36 -6.70 1.00
C THR A 86 -16.48 -6.16 2.41
N TRP A 87 -15.34 -5.66 2.95
CA TRP A 87 -15.29 -5.00 4.24
C TRP A 87 -15.14 -3.50 4.05
N ILE A 88 -16.06 -2.74 4.64
CA ILE A 88 -16.03 -1.28 4.66
C ILE A 88 -15.61 -0.87 6.06
N GLN A 89 -14.32 -0.59 6.26
CA GLN A 89 -13.69 -0.48 7.58
C GLN A 89 -14.23 0.66 8.43
N ASP A 90 -14.74 1.72 7.84
CA ASP A 90 -15.24 2.90 8.55
C ASP A 90 -16.75 3.12 8.41
N ALA A 91 -17.49 2.19 7.81
CA ALA A 91 -18.93 2.24 7.82
C ALA A 91 -19.48 2.18 9.26
N ARG A 92 -20.60 2.84 9.50
CA ARG A 92 -21.22 2.80 10.81
C ARG A 92 -21.66 1.37 11.12
N PHE A 93 -21.17 0.84 12.22
CA PHE A 93 -21.58 -0.46 12.73
C PHE A 93 -23.10 -0.51 12.89
N GLN A 94 -23.72 -1.52 12.30
CA GLN A 94 -25.16 -1.80 12.49
C GLN A 94 -25.28 -3.04 13.39
N PRO A 95 -25.91 -2.93 14.58
CA PRO A 95 -26.15 -4.11 15.43
C PRO A 95 -26.98 -5.14 14.66
N GLY A 96 -26.49 -6.39 14.62
CA GLY A 96 -27.15 -7.49 13.89
C GLY A 96 -26.65 -7.72 12.47
N GLY A 97 -25.65 -6.95 11.99
CA GLY A 97 -24.95 -7.23 10.72
C GLY A 97 -24.01 -8.44 10.83
N THR A 98 -23.79 -9.11 9.70
CA THR A 98 -22.76 -10.14 9.56
C THR A 98 -21.38 -9.52 9.81
N GLY A 99 -20.61 -9.99 10.76
CA GLY A 99 -19.26 -9.45 11.02
C GLY A 99 -18.87 -9.32 12.49
N GLY A 100 -19.39 -10.18 13.37
CA GLY A 100 -19.04 -10.15 14.81
C GLY A 100 -17.56 -10.36 15.14
N ASP A 101 -16.73 -10.70 14.14
CA ASP A 101 -15.27 -10.88 14.24
C ASP A 101 -14.48 -9.67 13.71
N LEU A 102 -15.14 -8.62 13.18
CA LEU A 102 -14.49 -7.43 12.65
C LEU A 102 -14.18 -6.41 13.76
N PRO A 103 -13.01 -5.74 13.70
CA PRO A 103 -12.66 -4.70 14.67
C PRO A 103 -13.48 -3.41 14.47
N SER A 104 -14.03 -3.19 13.28
CA SER A 104 -14.82 -1.99 12.93
C SER A 104 -15.58 -2.18 11.63
N GLY A 105 -16.50 -1.27 11.32
CA GLY A 105 -17.17 -1.21 10.02
C GLY A 105 -18.20 -2.32 9.83
N ILE A 106 -18.47 -2.65 8.57
CA ILE A 106 -19.42 -3.69 8.17
C ILE A 106 -18.83 -4.60 7.08
N GLU A 107 -19.25 -5.85 7.09
CA GLU A 107 -19.04 -6.80 5.99
C GLU A 107 -20.33 -6.92 5.17
N LEU A 108 -20.18 -6.96 3.86
CA LEU A 108 -21.22 -7.39 2.94
C LEU A 108 -20.71 -8.63 2.21
N ARG A 109 -21.55 -9.65 2.15
CA ARG A 109 -21.31 -10.87 1.36
C ARG A 109 -21.97 -10.79 0.00
N GLY A 110 -21.62 -11.67 -0.92
CA GLY A 110 -22.18 -11.72 -2.25
C GLY A 110 -23.72 -11.78 -2.25
N ALA A 111 -24.32 -12.53 -1.31
CA ALA A 111 -25.78 -12.58 -1.16
C ALA A 111 -26.41 -11.22 -0.82
N ASP A 112 -25.78 -10.43 0.06
CA ASP A 112 -26.25 -9.08 0.38
C ASP A 112 -26.20 -8.17 -0.84
N ILE A 113 -25.08 -8.27 -1.58
CA ILE A 113 -24.86 -7.48 -2.80
C ILE A 113 -25.90 -7.86 -3.86
N ASP A 114 -26.15 -9.16 -4.06
CA ASP A 114 -27.14 -9.67 -5.03
C ASP A 114 -28.55 -9.22 -4.70
N VAL A 115 -28.93 -9.18 -3.42
CA VAL A 115 -30.22 -8.65 -2.97
C VAL A 115 -30.35 -7.17 -3.36
N TRP A 116 -29.35 -6.34 -3.10
CA TRP A 116 -29.40 -4.92 -3.47
C TRP A 116 -29.38 -4.71 -4.98
N LEU A 117 -28.60 -5.50 -5.72
CA LEU A 117 -28.60 -5.46 -7.18
C LEU A 117 -29.96 -5.87 -7.78
N ALA A 118 -30.64 -6.87 -7.20
CA ALA A 118 -31.98 -7.27 -7.59
C ALA A 118 -32.99 -6.14 -7.35
N ARG A 119 -32.94 -5.49 -6.21
CA ARG A 119 -33.79 -4.32 -5.87
C ARG A 119 -33.55 -3.14 -6.80
N ALA A 120 -32.28 -2.90 -7.19
CA ALA A 120 -31.95 -1.86 -8.16
C ALA A 120 -32.51 -2.19 -9.56
N ARG A 121 -32.43 -3.46 -10.00
CA ARG A 121 -33.04 -3.91 -11.26
C ARG A 121 -34.58 -3.82 -11.23
N ALA A 122 -35.21 -4.08 -10.09
CA ALA A 122 -36.65 -3.95 -9.91
C ALA A 122 -37.12 -2.47 -9.80
N GLY A 123 -36.19 -1.51 -9.77
CA GLY A 123 -36.52 -0.08 -9.60
C GLY A 123 -36.91 0.32 -8.18
N GLU A 124 -36.71 -0.56 -7.20
CA GLU A 124 -37.00 -0.25 -5.78
C GLU A 124 -35.98 0.72 -5.17
N ILE A 125 -34.74 0.69 -5.66
CA ILE A 125 -33.68 1.63 -5.30
C ILE A 125 -33.06 2.22 -6.57
N PRO A 126 -32.63 3.51 -6.53
CA PRO A 126 -32.17 4.22 -7.72
C PRO A 126 -30.70 3.88 -8.10
N GLY A 127 -30.45 2.61 -8.47
CA GLY A 127 -29.17 2.19 -9.04
C GLY A 127 -28.00 2.06 -8.07
N GLU A 128 -26.78 2.02 -8.59
CA GLU A 128 -25.55 1.72 -7.85
C GLU A 128 -25.20 2.76 -6.78
N ASP A 129 -25.45 4.05 -7.04
CA ASP A 129 -25.21 5.12 -6.05
C ASP A 129 -26.02 4.89 -4.76
N ALA A 130 -27.23 4.38 -4.86
CA ALA A 130 -28.03 4.05 -3.68
C ALA A 130 -27.43 2.86 -2.91
N ILE A 131 -26.90 1.85 -3.63
CA ILE A 131 -26.20 0.73 -2.99
C ILE A 131 -24.98 1.24 -2.20
N TYR A 132 -24.17 2.12 -2.81
CA TYR A 132 -22.99 2.68 -2.13
C TYR A 132 -23.35 3.57 -0.93
N ARG A 133 -24.50 4.25 -0.95
CA ARG A 133 -25.02 5.01 0.21
C ARG A 133 -25.53 4.08 1.31
N LEU A 134 -26.29 3.06 0.96
CA LEU A 134 -26.83 2.07 1.90
C LEU A 134 -25.71 1.32 2.62
N SER A 135 -24.65 0.99 1.89
CA SER A 135 -23.47 0.31 2.46
C SER A 135 -22.57 1.21 3.31
N GLY A 136 -22.72 2.54 3.22
CA GLY A 136 -21.85 3.50 3.89
C GLY A 136 -20.50 3.73 3.21
N VAL A 137 -20.21 3.12 2.06
CA VAL A 137 -19.02 3.45 1.24
C VAL A 137 -19.10 4.89 0.74
N LEU A 138 -20.30 5.36 0.42
CA LEU A 138 -20.58 6.74 0.05
C LEU A 138 -21.36 7.44 1.16
N ASP A 139 -20.66 8.09 2.07
CA ASP A 139 -21.26 8.89 3.14
C ASP A 139 -20.74 10.33 3.08
N MET A 140 -21.55 11.23 2.51
CA MET A 140 -21.20 12.66 2.36
C MET A 140 -21.28 13.44 3.67
N ALA A 141 -21.77 12.85 4.76
CA ALA A 141 -21.82 13.48 6.08
C ALA A 141 -20.51 13.35 6.87
N ARG A 142 -19.53 12.62 6.35
CA ARG A 142 -18.20 12.49 6.98
C ARG A 142 -17.38 13.76 6.77
N GLN A 143 -16.42 13.98 7.68
CA GLN A 143 -15.47 15.09 7.56
C GLN A 143 -14.60 15.01 6.30
N THR A 144 -14.29 13.79 5.85
CA THR A 144 -13.52 13.52 4.64
C THR A 144 -14.46 13.07 3.53
N THR A 145 -14.22 13.53 2.31
CA THR A 145 -14.99 13.12 1.15
C THR A 145 -14.41 11.84 0.59
N PRO A 146 -15.11 10.69 0.69
CA PRO A 146 -14.61 9.44 0.15
C PRO A 146 -14.45 9.53 -1.36
N SER A 147 -13.45 8.86 -1.93
CA SER A 147 -13.19 8.89 -3.38
C SER A 147 -14.36 8.32 -4.20
N THR A 148 -15.24 7.51 -3.62
CA THR A 148 -16.53 7.14 -4.23
C THR A 148 -17.47 8.32 -4.52
N ALA A 149 -17.26 9.49 -3.94
CA ALA A 149 -18.01 10.69 -4.30
C ALA A 149 -17.66 11.21 -5.70
N TYR A 150 -16.49 10.86 -6.23
CA TYR A 150 -16.03 11.26 -7.55
C TYR A 150 -16.41 10.24 -8.63
N ALA A 151 -16.58 10.71 -9.86
CA ALA A 151 -16.90 9.85 -11.00
C ALA A 151 -15.78 8.85 -11.33
N ALA A 152 -14.54 9.20 -11.05
CA ALA A 152 -13.38 8.33 -11.15
C ALA A 152 -12.60 8.40 -9.82
N GLY A 153 -12.36 7.25 -9.22
CA GLY A 153 -11.62 7.12 -7.96
C GLY A 153 -10.47 6.12 -8.12
N HIS A 154 -9.49 6.20 -7.24
CA HIS A 154 -8.31 5.33 -7.27
C HIS A 154 -8.71 3.86 -7.12
N GLY A 155 -9.45 3.49 -6.07
CA GLY A 155 -9.88 2.11 -5.85
C GLY A 155 -10.83 1.58 -6.93
N ALA A 156 -11.60 2.45 -7.61
CA ALA A 156 -12.40 2.05 -8.75
C ALA A 156 -11.50 1.59 -9.91
N ALA A 157 -10.48 2.38 -10.25
CA ALA A 157 -9.53 2.03 -11.30
C ALA A 157 -8.75 0.76 -10.97
N VAL A 158 -8.23 0.65 -9.74
CA VAL A 158 -7.52 -0.53 -9.24
C VAL A 158 -8.39 -1.79 -9.33
N ALA A 159 -9.62 -1.74 -8.82
CA ALA A 159 -10.52 -2.88 -8.83
C ALA A 159 -10.86 -3.34 -10.27
N MET A 160 -11.07 -2.40 -11.18
CA MET A 160 -11.37 -2.72 -12.58
C MET A 160 -10.19 -3.33 -13.31
N LEU A 161 -8.97 -2.85 -13.04
CA LEU A 161 -7.76 -3.42 -13.64
C LEU A 161 -7.43 -4.81 -13.06
N ALA A 162 -7.58 -4.99 -11.74
CA ALA A 162 -7.30 -6.27 -11.08
C ALA A 162 -8.35 -7.34 -11.40
N ALA A 163 -9.63 -7.01 -11.32
CA ALA A 163 -10.70 -7.99 -11.30
C ALA A 163 -11.89 -7.66 -12.21
N GLY A 164 -11.86 -6.55 -12.96
CA GLY A 164 -12.95 -6.14 -13.83
C GLY A 164 -12.96 -6.92 -15.14
N PHE A 165 -13.82 -7.92 -15.26
CA PHE A 165 -14.08 -8.64 -16.52
C PHE A 165 -15.33 -8.09 -17.21
N SER A 166 -15.46 -8.29 -18.53
CA SER A 166 -16.77 -8.12 -19.16
C SER A 166 -17.75 -9.11 -18.51
N PRO A 167 -19.01 -8.72 -18.25
CA PRO A 167 -20.00 -9.68 -17.76
C PRO A 167 -20.15 -10.93 -18.63
N ASP A 168 -19.90 -10.79 -19.94
CA ASP A 168 -19.99 -11.89 -20.92
C ASP A 168 -18.70 -12.73 -21.01
N ASP A 169 -17.63 -12.33 -20.31
CA ASP A 169 -16.38 -13.08 -20.28
C ASP A 169 -16.47 -14.21 -19.25
N PRO A 170 -16.48 -15.49 -19.68
CA PRO A 170 -16.61 -16.62 -18.77
C PRO A 170 -15.41 -16.76 -17.82
N ALA A 171 -14.24 -16.20 -18.16
CA ALA A 171 -13.06 -16.23 -17.30
C ALA A 171 -13.30 -15.50 -15.97
N GLY A 172 -14.16 -14.47 -15.97
CA GLY A 172 -14.48 -13.72 -14.77
C GLY A 172 -15.01 -14.58 -13.63
N ARG A 173 -15.76 -15.64 -13.92
CA ARG A 173 -16.31 -16.56 -12.91
C ARG A 173 -15.23 -17.21 -12.04
N ASN A 174 -14.07 -17.51 -12.61
CA ASN A 174 -12.98 -18.18 -11.90
C ASN A 174 -12.12 -17.23 -11.06
N HIS A 175 -12.45 -15.94 -11.06
CA HIS A 175 -11.78 -14.91 -10.28
C HIS A 175 -12.75 -14.21 -9.34
N PRO A 176 -13.20 -14.90 -8.25
CA PRO A 176 -13.99 -14.25 -7.22
C PRO A 176 -13.16 -13.17 -6.50
N VAL A 177 -13.83 -12.14 -6.01
CA VAL A 177 -13.20 -10.96 -5.40
C VAL A 177 -13.49 -10.92 -3.91
N ILE A 178 -12.48 -10.65 -3.11
CA ILE A 178 -12.61 -10.24 -1.72
C ILE A 178 -11.99 -8.85 -1.59
N ALA A 179 -12.80 -7.86 -1.23
CA ALA A 179 -12.40 -6.47 -1.24
C ALA A 179 -12.37 -5.85 0.16
N VAL A 180 -11.45 -4.94 0.41
CA VAL A 180 -11.43 -4.12 1.62
C VAL A 180 -11.37 -2.66 1.25
N ASN A 181 -12.38 -1.91 1.70
CA ASN A 181 -12.44 -0.47 1.56
C ASN A 181 -11.77 0.18 2.77
N LEU A 182 -10.58 0.72 2.57
CA LEU A 182 -9.83 1.46 3.59
C LEU A 182 -10.56 2.74 3.97
N PRO A 183 -10.47 3.17 5.24
CA PRO A 183 -11.02 4.44 5.67
C PRO A 183 -10.33 5.62 4.94
N PRO A 184 -11.06 6.67 4.55
CA PRO A 184 -10.45 7.89 4.00
C PRO A 184 -9.35 8.47 4.90
N LYS A 185 -9.48 8.37 6.22
CA LYS A 185 -8.43 8.80 7.17
C LYS A 185 -7.10 8.05 7.02
N VAL A 186 -7.13 6.81 6.54
CA VAL A 186 -5.92 6.00 6.30
C VAL A 186 -5.30 6.36 4.97
N THR A 187 -6.11 6.57 3.93
CA THR A 187 -5.63 6.88 2.58
C THR A 187 -5.19 8.34 2.43
N GLU A 188 -5.75 9.24 3.24
CA GLU A 188 -5.33 10.65 3.35
C GLU A 188 -4.14 10.86 4.29
N ASP A 189 -3.86 9.91 5.20
CA ASP A 189 -2.67 9.93 6.06
C ASP A 189 -1.43 9.59 5.23
N SER A 190 -0.90 10.60 4.59
CA SER A 190 0.27 10.50 3.71
C SER A 190 1.55 10.08 4.46
N MET A 191 1.64 10.31 5.77
CA MET A 191 2.73 9.83 6.62
C MET A 191 2.58 8.33 6.98
N GLY A 192 1.41 7.73 6.76
CA GLY A 192 1.18 6.32 6.91
C GLY A 192 1.14 5.81 8.35
N THR A 193 0.87 6.66 9.33
CA THR A 193 0.87 6.30 10.76
C THR A 193 -0.17 5.23 11.08
N LEU A 194 -1.35 5.30 10.47
CA LEU A 194 -2.47 4.39 10.69
C LEU A 194 -2.52 3.24 9.67
N SER A 195 -1.81 3.36 8.56
CA SER A 195 -1.92 2.43 7.44
C SER A 195 -1.48 1.00 7.76
N PRO A 196 -0.40 0.72 8.53
CA PRO A 196 0.00 -0.67 8.80
C PRO A 196 -1.09 -1.48 9.50
N VAL A 197 -1.74 -0.91 10.50
CA VAL A 197 -2.81 -1.62 11.26
C VAL A 197 -4.00 -1.95 10.37
N SER A 198 -4.46 -0.96 9.60
CA SER A 198 -5.60 -1.14 8.69
C SER A 198 -5.29 -2.13 7.57
N ILE A 199 -4.06 -2.11 7.04
CA ILE A 199 -3.62 -3.04 5.99
C ILE A 199 -3.46 -4.46 6.54
N LEU A 200 -2.82 -4.64 7.71
CA LEU A 200 -2.70 -5.96 8.36
C LEU A 200 -4.08 -6.57 8.62
N ALA A 201 -5.01 -5.79 9.17
CA ALA A 201 -6.40 -6.22 9.36
C ALA A 201 -7.07 -6.62 8.04
N SER A 202 -6.79 -5.86 6.96
CA SER A 202 -7.31 -6.16 5.62
C SER A 202 -6.79 -7.47 5.06
N ILE A 203 -5.50 -7.74 5.22
CA ILE A 203 -4.87 -9.01 4.80
C ILE A 203 -5.50 -10.18 5.56
N LEU A 204 -5.64 -10.08 6.87
CA LEU A 204 -6.28 -11.09 7.70
C LEU A 204 -7.75 -11.31 7.31
N PHE A 205 -8.49 -10.23 7.01
CA PHE A 205 -9.85 -10.34 6.49
C PHE A 205 -9.89 -11.15 5.19
N ILE A 206 -9.04 -10.80 4.21
CA ILE A 206 -9.00 -11.50 2.92
C ILE A 206 -8.68 -12.99 3.12
N ILE A 207 -7.66 -13.33 3.92
CA ILE A 207 -7.28 -14.72 4.18
C ILE A 207 -8.42 -15.49 4.85
N THR A 208 -9.02 -14.93 5.89
CA THR A 208 -10.10 -15.60 6.62
C THR A 208 -11.35 -15.78 5.75
N ARG A 209 -11.69 -14.82 4.89
CA ARG A 209 -12.83 -14.94 3.97
C ARG A 209 -12.53 -15.86 2.79
N ALA A 210 -11.28 -15.88 2.31
CA ALA A 210 -10.84 -16.86 1.30
C ALA A 210 -11.00 -18.31 1.79
N ARG A 211 -10.59 -18.59 3.04
CA ARG A 211 -10.78 -19.90 3.68
C ARG A 211 -12.27 -20.26 3.77
N ARG A 212 -13.10 -19.32 4.25
CA ARG A 212 -14.56 -19.53 4.33
C ARG A 212 -15.17 -19.75 2.95
N LEU A 213 -14.74 -19.02 1.92
CA LEU A 213 -15.20 -19.23 0.55
C LEU A 213 -14.84 -20.62 0.02
N CYS A 214 -13.63 -21.13 0.28
CA CYS A 214 -13.25 -22.50 -0.07
C CYS A 214 -14.17 -23.53 0.59
N ARG A 215 -14.45 -23.41 1.89
CA ARG A 215 -15.40 -24.26 2.61
C ARG A 215 -16.83 -24.14 2.09
N PHE A 216 -17.27 -22.93 1.74
CA PHE A 216 -18.57 -22.68 1.12
C PHE A 216 -18.70 -23.40 -0.23
N ILE A 217 -17.66 -23.35 -1.08
CA ILE A 217 -17.63 -24.07 -2.36
C ILE A 217 -17.71 -25.59 -2.14
N GLU A 218 -16.93 -26.13 -1.17
CA GLU A 218 -16.99 -27.55 -0.82
C GLU A 218 -18.41 -27.99 -0.46
N ARG A 219 -19.09 -27.25 0.40
CA ARG A 219 -20.47 -27.55 0.82
C ARG A 219 -21.45 -27.46 -0.33
N ARG A 220 -21.37 -26.38 -1.13
CA ARG A 220 -22.31 -26.17 -2.24
C ARG A 220 -22.14 -27.19 -3.38
N ARG A 221 -20.94 -27.76 -3.53
CA ARG A 221 -20.61 -28.76 -4.56
C ARG A 221 -20.50 -30.18 -4.03
N GLU A 222 -20.85 -30.39 -2.76
CA GLU A 222 -20.77 -31.69 -2.08
C GLU A 222 -19.37 -32.33 -2.20
N LEU A 223 -18.32 -31.51 -2.08
CA LEU A 223 -16.93 -31.94 -2.13
C LEU A 223 -16.39 -32.29 -0.72
N PRO A 224 -15.35 -33.14 -0.62
CA PRO A 224 -14.71 -33.42 0.66
C PRO A 224 -14.17 -32.16 1.34
N ALA A 225 -14.26 -32.11 2.66
CA ALA A 225 -13.70 -31.00 3.44
C ALA A 225 -12.19 -30.89 3.24
N GLY A 226 -11.67 -29.68 2.95
CA GLY A 226 -10.26 -29.39 2.67
C GLY A 226 -9.78 -29.73 1.27
N SER A 227 -10.70 -30.15 0.38
CA SER A 227 -10.37 -30.45 -1.02
C SER A 227 -10.24 -29.22 -1.91
N VAL A 228 -10.91 -28.11 -1.58
CA VAL A 228 -10.83 -26.86 -2.32
C VAL A 228 -9.78 -25.93 -1.70
N ARG A 229 -8.73 -25.63 -2.46
CA ARG A 229 -7.60 -24.80 -2.02
C ARG A 229 -7.28 -23.74 -3.06
N LEU A 230 -8.11 -22.72 -3.14
CA LEU A 230 -7.90 -21.66 -4.13
C LEU A 230 -6.66 -20.81 -3.79
N PRO A 231 -5.81 -20.50 -4.77
CA PRO A 231 -4.78 -19.48 -4.64
C PRO A 231 -5.39 -18.10 -4.37
N VAL A 232 -4.60 -17.21 -3.78
CA VAL A 232 -5.02 -15.82 -3.49
C VAL A 232 -3.96 -14.85 -3.99
N VAL A 233 -4.35 -13.89 -4.82
CA VAL A 233 -3.49 -12.76 -5.21
C VAL A 233 -4.05 -11.50 -4.55
N ILE A 234 -3.27 -10.87 -3.69
CA ILE A 234 -3.66 -9.66 -2.97
C ILE A 234 -2.98 -8.45 -3.63
N ASN A 235 -3.78 -7.58 -4.21
CA ASN A 235 -3.34 -6.29 -4.72
C ASN A 235 -3.41 -5.24 -3.63
N LEU A 236 -2.27 -4.60 -3.34
CA LEU A 236 -2.15 -3.47 -2.43
C LEU A 236 -1.54 -2.29 -3.18
N SER A 237 -2.38 -1.47 -3.84
CA SER A 237 -1.93 -0.30 -4.59
C SER A 237 -1.67 0.92 -3.70
N PHE A 238 -1.03 0.69 -2.55
CA PHE A 238 -0.70 1.67 -1.54
C PHE A 238 0.78 1.58 -1.14
N GLY A 239 1.34 2.66 -0.57
CA GLY A 239 2.71 2.63 -0.08
C GLY A 239 3.20 3.95 0.49
N LEU A 240 4.40 3.90 1.09
CA LEU A 240 5.09 5.02 1.71
C LEU A 240 6.34 5.41 0.94
N THR A 241 6.72 6.68 1.05
CA THR A 241 7.93 7.24 0.43
C THR A 241 9.15 7.22 1.33
N ALA A 242 8.97 7.09 2.65
CA ALA A 242 10.06 6.86 3.61
C ALA A 242 9.91 5.50 4.28
N GLY A 243 11.00 4.96 4.78
CA GLY A 243 11.08 3.64 5.40
C GLY A 243 12.43 2.98 5.15
N ALA A 244 12.71 1.90 5.85
CA ALA A 244 13.96 1.15 5.73
C ALA A 244 14.12 0.44 4.37
N ARG A 245 13.04 0.02 3.75
CA ARG A 245 13.00 -0.70 2.43
C ARG A 245 13.83 -1.97 2.38
N ASP A 246 13.92 -2.67 3.49
CA ASP A 246 14.78 -3.84 3.68
C ASP A 246 14.04 -5.09 4.18
N GLY A 247 12.71 -5.05 4.18
CA GLY A 247 11.87 -6.13 4.69
C GLY A 247 11.69 -6.12 6.22
N SER A 248 12.23 -5.12 6.92
CA SER A 248 12.24 -5.11 8.39
C SER A 248 11.00 -4.51 9.04
N SER A 249 10.09 -3.90 8.27
CA SER A 249 8.84 -3.42 8.84
C SER A 249 7.88 -4.57 9.16
N LEU A 250 7.03 -4.39 10.17
CA LEU A 250 6.03 -5.40 10.55
C LEU A 250 5.17 -5.83 9.36
N LEU A 251 4.75 -4.87 8.50
CA LEU A 251 3.92 -5.19 7.35
C LEU A 251 4.66 -6.04 6.31
N GLU A 252 5.93 -5.73 6.03
CA GLU A 252 6.76 -6.50 5.10
C GLU A 252 6.99 -7.93 5.63
N GLN A 253 7.37 -8.06 6.91
CA GLN A 253 7.56 -9.36 7.56
C GLN A 253 6.27 -10.18 7.55
N PHE A 254 5.11 -9.54 7.79
CA PHE A 254 3.82 -10.21 7.78
C PHE A 254 3.48 -10.73 6.38
N MET A 255 3.66 -9.92 5.32
CA MET A 255 3.43 -10.35 3.94
C MET A 255 4.38 -11.48 3.53
N ASP A 256 5.64 -11.41 3.93
CA ASP A 256 6.62 -12.46 3.66
C ASP A 256 6.28 -13.76 4.39
N ALA A 257 5.93 -13.70 5.68
CA ALA A 257 5.49 -14.86 6.45
C ALA A 257 4.27 -15.54 5.83
N VAL A 258 3.26 -14.76 5.45
CA VAL A 258 2.06 -15.28 4.76
C VAL A 258 2.40 -15.91 3.41
N SER A 259 3.32 -15.32 2.66
CA SER A 259 3.73 -15.85 1.34
C SER A 259 4.48 -17.17 1.44
N VAL A 260 5.26 -17.37 2.53
CA VAL A 260 6.09 -18.59 2.78
C VAL A 260 5.28 -19.69 3.45
N GLN A 261 4.63 -19.34 4.55
CA GLN A 261 3.91 -20.33 5.38
C GLN A 261 2.55 -20.70 4.76
N GLY A 262 1.98 -19.78 3.98
CA GLY A 262 0.64 -19.93 3.45
C GLY A 262 -0.42 -19.90 4.56
N ALA A 263 -1.64 -20.22 4.21
CA ALA A 263 -2.73 -20.42 5.15
C ALA A 263 -3.26 -21.85 5.00
N GLY A 264 -2.53 -22.83 5.48
CA GLY A 264 -2.76 -24.28 5.54
C GLY A 264 -3.81 -24.94 4.65
N ASP A 265 -4.97 -24.32 4.47
CA ASP A 265 -6.13 -24.79 3.72
C ASP A 265 -6.43 -23.92 2.47
N LEU A 266 -5.51 -23.02 2.09
CA LEU A 266 -5.53 -22.27 0.82
C LEU A 266 -4.40 -22.74 -0.11
N GLY A 267 -4.49 -22.37 -1.39
CA GLY A 267 -3.37 -22.41 -2.32
C GLY A 267 -2.35 -21.28 -2.01
N PRO A 268 -1.37 -21.08 -2.90
CA PRO A 268 -0.37 -20.03 -2.72
C PRO A 268 -0.98 -18.64 -2.54
N ILE A 269 -0.44 -17.85 -1.60
CA ILE A 269 -0.83 -16.45 -1.39
C ILE A 269 0.30 -15.56 -1.90
N ARG A 270 -0.02 -14.56 -2.73
CA ARG A 270 0.95 -13.63 -3.30
C ARG A 270 0.48 -12.20 -3.15
N PHE A 271 1.41 -11.30 -2.85
CA PHE A 271 1.17 -9.85 -2.72
C PHE A 271 1.77 -9.12 -3.90
N VAL A 272 1.01 -8.20 -4.49
CA VAL A 272 1.46 -7.33 -5.57
C VAL A 272 1.32 -5.88 -5.15
N LEU A 273 2.43 -5.14 -5.18
CA LEU A 273 2.53 -3.75 -4.79
C LEU A 273 3.09 -2.89 -5.94
N PRO A 274 2.75 -1.61 -6.03
CA PRO A 274 3.40 -0.68 -6.94
C PRO A 274 4.82 -0.36 -6.48
N THR A 275 5.74 -0.13 -7.43
CA THR A 275 7.09 0.38 -7.09
C THR A 275 7.05 1.78 -6.52
N GLY A 276 6.03 2.60 -6.84
CA GLY A 276 5.88 3.98 -6.42
C GLY A 276 6.05 4.99 -7.56
N ASN A 277 5.67 6.24 -7.29
CA ASN A 277 5.60 7.31 -8.30
C ASN A 277 6.56 8.47 -8.00
N HIS A 278 7.64 8.24 -7.24
CA HIS A 278 8.42 9.31 -6.61
C HIS A 278 9.86 9.40 -7.10
N ARG A 279 10.22 8.73 -8.21
CA ARG A 279 11.58 8.75 -8.79
C ARG A 279 12.16 10.16 -8.93
N LEU A 280 11.36 11.11 -9.36
CA LEU A 280 11.79 12.48 -9.63
C LEU A 280 11.40 13.48 -8.53
N ALA A 281 10.74 13.00 -7.47
CA ALA A 281 10.18 13.88 -6.43
C ALA A 281 11.22 14.40 -5.43
N ARG A 282 12.48 13.94 -5.51
CA ARG A 282 13.57 14.31 -4.60
C ARG A 282 13.27 13.95 -3.14
N LEU A 283 12.61 12.82 -2.91
CA LEU A 283 12.24 12.34 -1.58
C LEU A 283 13.23 11.32 -1.02
N HIS A 284 14.21 10.90 -1.80
CA HIS A 284 15.23 9.95 -1.39
C HIS A 284 16.63 10.52 -1.59
N GLY A 285 17.51 10.25 -0.63
CA GLY A 285 18.89 10.71 -0.67
C GLY A 285 19.80 9.87 0.21
N ARG A 286 21.08 10.23 0.18
CA ARG A 286 22.10 9.61 1.00
C ARG A 286 23.02 10.68 1.60
N LEU A 287 23.66 10.36 2.70
CA LEU A 287 24.69 11.17 3.33
C LEU A 287 25.80 10.29 3.91
N LYS A 288 27.02 10.79 3.86
CA LYS A 288 28.15 10.29 4.66
C LYS A 288 28.44 11.25 5.81
N PRO A 289 29.07 10.78 6.89
CA PRO A 289 29.56 11.66 7.94
C PRO A 289 30.47 12.76 7.37
N GLY A 290 30.27 14.00 7.81
CA GLY A 290 30.99 15.17 7.32
C GLY A 290 30.36 15.84 6.08
N GLU A 291 29.33 15.25 5.50
CA GLU A 291 28.51 15.88 4.46
C GLU A 291 27.24 16.49 5.05
N ASP A 292 26.65 17.44 4.32
CA ASP A 292 25.31 17.95 4.63
C ASP A 292 24.39 17.91 3.41
N LEU A 293 23.09 17.86 3.67
CA LEU A 293 22.06 17.86 2.62
C LEU A 293 20.96 18.86 2.98
N GLY A 294 20.49 19.60 1.99
CA GLY A 294 19.34 20.48 2.16
C GLY A 294 18.03 19.69 2.24
N TRP A 295 17.14 20.14 3.10
CA TRP A 295 15.75 19.70 3.17
C TRP A 295 14.86 20.93 3.10
N ARG A 296 14.11 21.09 2.02
CA ARG A 296 13.29 22.28 1.80
C ARG A 296 11.85 22.06 2.26
N LEU A 297 11.46 22.85 3.25
CA LEU A 297 10.12 22.91 3.80
C LEU A 297 9.38 24.10 3.18
N PRO A 298 8.27 23.85 2.45
CA PRO A 298 7.47 24.92 1.87
C PRO A 298 6.83 25.84 2.92
N PRO A 299 6.61 27.09 2.61
CA PRO A 299 5.73 27.93 3.43
C PRO A 299 4.27 27.50 3.28
N ASP A 300 3.42 27.94 4.19
CA ASP A 300 1.97 27.71 4.17
C ASP A 300 1.62 26.19 4.20
N ASP A 301 2.40 25.41 4.94
CA ASP A 301 2.14 24.02 5.25
C ASP A 301 1.52 23.92 6.65
N ARG A 302 0.32 23.35 6.74
CA ARG A 302 -0.47 23.24 7.96
C ARG A 302 -0.35 21.88 8.63
N THR A 303 0.41 20.98 8.04
CA THR A 303 0.66 19.64 8.55
C THR A 303 2.10 19.49 9.04
N VAL A 304 2.34 18.45 9.82
CA VAL A 304 3.70 18.09 10.21
C VAL A 304 4.40 17.43 9.02
N THR A 305 5.69 17.66 8.87
CA THR A 305 6.50 17.09 7.81
C THR A 305 7.49 16.09 8.38
N GLY A 306 7.62 14.90 7.76
CA GLY A 306 8.44 13.79 8.23
C GLY A 306 9.63 13.46 7.33
N LEU A 307 10.75 13.11 7.97
CA LEU A 307 11.94 12.57 7.32
C LEU A 307 12.51 11.44 8.15
N GLU A 308 12.94 10.37 7.49
CA GLU A 308 13.61 9.25 8.14
C GLU A 308 15.06 9.14 7.67
N VAL A 309 15.94 8.80 8.61
CA VAL A 309 17.37 8.53 8.37
C VAL A 309 17.67 7.12 8.82
N TRP A 310 18.20 6.31 7.91
CA TRP A 310 18.53 4.90 8.15
C TRP A 310 20.01 4.65 7.95
N GLY A 311 20.66 4.09 8.99
CA GLY A 311 22.06 3.70 8.97
C GLY A 311 22.30 2.38 8.24
N PRO A 312 23.57 1.94 8.13
CA PRO A 312 23.91 0.61 7.64
C PRO A 312 23.51 -0.48 8.66
N VAL A 313 23.37 -1.72 8.15
CA VAL A 313 23.21 -2.90 9.01
C VAL A 313 24.51 -3.18 9.76
N ARG A 314 24.42 -3.51 11.06
CA ARG A 314 25.56 -3.77 11.94
C ARG A 314 25.27 -4.91 12.90
N ASP A 315 26.34 -5.56 13.38
CA ASP A 315 26.26 -6.53 14.49
C ASP A 315 26.12 -5.77 15.82
N GLY A 316 24.96 -5.87 16.42
CA GLY A 316 24.59 -5.14 17.64
C GLY A 316 24.25 -3.67 17.41
N LEU A 317 23.62 -3.06 18.41
CA LEU A 317 23.40 -1.61 18.44
C LEU A 317 24.68 -0.93 18.92
N PRO A 318 25.19 0.09 18.19
CA PRO A 318 26.35 0.85 18.63
C PRO A 318 26.15 1.47 20.02
N GLU A 319 27.21 1.59 20.79
CA GLU A 319 27.20 2.27 22.09
C GLU A 319 26.83 3.75 21.90
N ASP A 320 27.51 4.40 20.95
CA ASP A 320 27.18 5.76 20.51
C ASP A 320 26.04 5.69 19.48
N LYS A 321 24.87 6.21 19.81
CA LYS A 321 23.69 6.19 18.96
C LYS A 321 23.81 7.20 17.81
N LEU A 322 23.14 6.90 16.69
CA LEU A 322 23.07 7.78 15.54
C LEU A 322 22.59 9.18 15.95
N GLN A 323 23.44 10.18 15.71
CA GLN A 323 23.16 11.58 15.97
C GLN A 323 23.00 12.35 14.66
N ILE A 324 22.00 13.20 14.62
CA ILE A 324 21.69 14.03 13.47
C ILE A 324 21.70 15.49 13.89
N THR A 325 22.43 16.31 13.16
CA THR A 325 22.41 17.76 13.33
C THR A 325 21.41 18.35 12.34
N LEU A 326 20.45 19.09 12.85
CA LEU A 326 19.47 19.86 12.08
C LEU A 326 19.74 21.34 12.24
N THR A 327 19.84 22.07 11.14
CA THR A 327 20.04 23.52 11.14
C THR A 327 18.90 24.19 10.38
N PRO A 328 17.92 24.78 11.08
CA PRO A 328 16.84 25.52 10.45
C PRO A 328 17.32 26.82 9.83
N PRO A 329 16.60 27.39 8.85
CA PRO A 329 16.95 28.68 8.27
C PRO A 329 16.91 29.78 9.34
N GLY A 330 18.02 30.54 9.43
CA GLY A 330 18.14 31.67 10.37
C GLY A 330 18.29 31.32 11.84
N LEU A 331 18.40 30.04 12.20
CA LEU A 331 18.58 29.57 13.57
C LEU A 331 19.88 28.76 13.71
N ALA A 332 20.33 28.61 14.97
CA ALA A 332 21.44 27.72 15.27
C ALA A 332 21.04 26.25 15.08
N GLY A 333 22.01 25.45 14.62
CA GLY A 333 21.82 24.00 14.53
C GLY A 333 21.74 23.35 15.91
N ALA A 334 20.97 22.24 15.99
CA ALA A 334 20.92 21.39 17.17
C ALA A 334 21.16 19.93 16.76
N THR A 335 21.95 19.24 17.59
CA THR A 335 22.26 17.82 17.41
C THR A 335 21.37 17.00 18.33
N THR A 336 20.77 15.94 17.78
CA THR A 336 19.99 14.96 18.55
C THR A 336 20.87 14.25 19.57
N ALA A 337 20.30 13.91 20.71
CA ALA A 337 21.01 13.16 21.75
C ALA A 337 20.13 11.98 22.20
N PHE A 338 20.62 10.77 21.98
CA PHE A 338 19.96 9.54 22.38
C PHE A 338 20.92 8.68 23.20
N THR A 339 20.41 8.05 24.24
CA THR A 339 21.16 7.11 25.10
C THR A 339 20.58 5.70 25.04
N ALA A 340 19.33 5.55 24.59
CA ALA A 340 18.64 4.26 24.49
C ALA A 340 17.65 4.26 23.31
N PRO A 341 17.24 3.08 22.83
CA PRO A 341 16.14 2.95 21.86
C PRO A 341 14.85 3.62 22.31
N TRP A 342 14.05 4.05 21.35
CA TRP A 342 12.71 4.63 21.55
C TRP A 342 12.68 5.95 22.30
N GLN A 343 13.83 6.60 22.48
CA GLN A 343 13.91 7.96 23.00
C GLN A 343 13.64 8.99 21.93
N PHE A 344 13.27 10.19 22.36
CA PHE A 344 13.15 11.33 21.47
C PHE A 344 14.02 12.52 21.94
N SER A 345 14.40 13.35 20.99
CA SER A 345 15.12 14.60 21.19
C SER A 345 14.31 15.75 20.63
N LEU A 346 14.20 16.85 21.40
CA LEU A 346 13.44 18.05 21.02
C LEU A 346 14.37 19.12 20.47
N MET A 347 13.98 19.71 19.35
CA MET A 347 14.56 20.94 18.87
C MET A 347 13.62 22.11 19.18
N LYS A 348 14.17 23.17 19.77
CA LYS A 348 13.42 24.37 20.17
C LYS A 348 14.00 25.61 19.53
N ASP A 349 13.15 26.59 19.28
CA ASP A 349 13.56 27.92 18.87
C ASP A 349 14.12 28.72 20.05
N PRO A 350 14.67 29.94 19.82
CA PRO A 350 15.19 30.80 20.90
C PRO A 350 14.16 31.22 21.96
N GLN A 351 12.87 31.10 21.64
CA GLN A 351 11.76 31.37 22.57
C GLN A 351 11.33 30.12 23.36
N GLY A 352 12.01 28.98 23.15
CA GLY A 352 11.76 27.73 23.84
C GLY A 352 10.59 26.93 23.26
N ARG A 353 10.01 27.33 22.12
CA ARG A 353 8.93 26.61 21.44
C ARG A 353 9.50 25.44 20.64
N GLU A 354 8.81 24.30 20.65
CA GLU A 354 9.18 23.14 19.87
C GLU A 354 9.01 23.43 18.37
N ILE A 355 10.04 23.16 17.56
CA ILE A 355 10.02 23.29 16.09
C ILE A 355 10.25 21.97 15.40
N ALA A 356 10.88 21.00 16.04
CA ALA A 356 11.05 19.65 15.53
C ALA A 356 11.26 18.65 16.67
N ARG A 357 10.98 17.38 16.35
CA ARG A 357 11.20 16.24 17.23
C ARG A 357 11.85 15.11 16.45
N ALA A 358 12.87 14.49 17.03
CA ALA A 358 13.52 13.33 16.45
C ALA A 358 13.33 12.11 17.37
N TYR A 359 12.95 10.98 16.81
CA TYR A 359 12.76 9.71 17.51
C TYR A 359 13.83 8.72 17.07
N TYR A 360 14.50 8.08 18.00
CA TYR A 360 15.44 7.00 17.71
C TYR A 360 14.71 5.66 17.67
N THR A 361 14.60 5.08 16.47
CA THR A 361 13.76 3.91 16.16
C THR A 361 14.58 2.80 15.49
N PRO A 362 15.56 2.19 16.21
CA PRO A 362 16.36 1.12 15.62
C PRO A 362 15.52 -0.12 15.31
N ARG A 363 15.96 -0.90 14.32
CA ARG A 363 15.34 -2.16 13.90
C ARG A 363 16.28 -3.32 14.16
N TYR A 364 15.76 -4.38 14.75
CA TYR A 364 16.41 -5.67 14.84
C TYR A 364 16.09 -6.48 13.58
N LEU A 365 17.13 -7.05 12.94
CA LEU A 365 17.02 -7.78 11.68
C LEU A 365 17.23 -9.29 11.81
N GLY A 366 17.38 -9.79 13.05
CA GLY A 366 17.72 -11.17 13.32
C GLY A 366 19.21 -11.45 13.38
N GLY A 367 19.59 -12.60 13.97
CA GLY A 367 20.97 -13.06 14.04
C GLY A 367 21.95 -12.10 14.77
N GLY A 368 21.43 -11.20 15.61
CA GLY A 368 22.25 -10.17 16.26
C GLY A 368 22.42 -8.89 15.45
N SER A 369 21.90 -8.84 14.23
CA SER A 369 22.02 -7.68 13.33
C SER A 369 20.99 -6.60 13.63
N TRP A 370 21.42 -5.34 13.56
CA TRP A 370 20.60 -4.17 13.82
C TRP A 370 20.80 -3.11 12.74
N ARG A 371 19.79 -2.28 12.57
CA ARG A 371 19.84 -1.08 11.76
C ARG A 371 19.32 0.11 12.55
N GLU A 372 20.14 1.16 12.66
CA GLU A 372 19.72 2.38 13.32
C GLU A 372 18.77 3.17 12.43
N GLY A 373 17.71 3.70 13.03
CA GLY A 373 16.75 4.58 12.39
C GLY A 373 16.50 5.82 13.25
N VAL A 374 16.34 6.96 12.62
CA VAL A 374 15.87 8.19 13.25
C VAL A 374 14.75 8.78 12.42
N THR A 375 13.59 8.94 13.03
CA THR A 375 12.44 9.63 12.42
C THR A 375 12.39 11.06 12.95
N ILE A 376 12.40 12.02 12.05
CA ILE A 376 12.36 13.46 12.35
C ILE A 376 11.00 13.99 11.93
N ILE A 377 10.30 14.63 12.85
CA ILE A 377 9.03 15.32 12.61
C ILE A 377 9.24 16.80 12.84
N VAL A 378 8.96 17.61 11.84
CA VAL A 378 9.00 19.08 11.90
C VAL A 378 7.59 19.61 12.01
N MET A 379 7.38 20.62 12.85
CA MET A 379 6.10 21.27 13.06
C MET A 379 5.62 22.00 11.79
N PRO A 380 4.31 22.26 11.63
CA PRO A 380 3.78 23.02 10.52
C PRO A 380 4.51 24.34 10.30
N THR A 381 4.66 24.77 9.05
CA THR A 381 5.23 26.10 8.75
C THR A 381 4.18 27.21 8.79
N CYS A 382 2.88 26.85 8.83
CA CYS A 382 1.75 27.75 8.96
C CYS A 382 0.70 27.16 9.92
N PRO A 383 0.80 27.43 11.23
CA PRO A 383 -0.15 26.94 12.20
C PRO A 383 -1.53 27.61 12.03
N GLU A 384 -2.59 26.96 12.46
CA GLU A 384 -3.95 27.57 12.47
C GLU A 384 -4.03 28.75 13.44
N HIS A 385 -3.32 28.63 14.57
CA HIS A 385 -3.25 29.67 15.59
C HIS A 385 -1.79 30.02 15.92
N LEU A 386 -1.46 31.32 16.05
CA LEU A 386 -0.09 31.79 16.36
C LEU A 386 0.44 31.30 17.71
N SER A 387 -0.42 30.78 18.58
CA SER A 387 -0.02 30.15 19.85
C SER A 387 0.48 28.71 19.69
N GLU A 388 0.25 28.10 18.56
CA GLU A 388 0.70 26.73 18.26
C GLU A 388 2.18 26.70 17.91
N PRO A 389 2.86 25.57 18.15
CA PRO A 389 4.22 25.35 17.66
C PRO A 389 4.27 25.43 16.13
N PHE A 390 5.26 26.16 15.61
CA PHE A 390 5.50 26.21 14.17
C PHE A 390 6.99 26.28 13.87
N ALA A 391 7.36 25.75 12.69
CA ALA A 391 8.74 25.70 12.23
C ALA A 391 9.01 26.74 11.13
N PRO A 392 10.25 27.27 11.01
CA PRO A 392 10.58 28.15 9.91
C PRO A 392 10.54 27.41 8.57
N ALA A 393 9.83 27.98 7.59
CA ALA A 393 9.90 27.53 6.20
C ALA A 393 11.25 27.86 5.57
N GLY A 394 11.66 27.08 4.59
CA GLY A 394 12.90 27.30 3.85
C GLY A 394 13.82 26.08 3.84
N GLU A 395 15.11 26.30 3.61
CA GLU A 395 16.09 25.24 3.52
C GLU A 395 16.68 24.92 4.92
N TRP A 396 16.37 23.75 5.41
CA TRP A 396 17.00 23.13 6.57
C TRP A 396 18.24 22.36 6.11
N ARG A 397 19.30 22.34 6.92
CA ARG A 397 20.48 21.51 6.69
C ARG A 397 20.45 20.29 7.60
N ILE A 398 20.70 19.12 7.02
CA ILE A 398 20.80 17.85 7.73
C ILE A 398 22.22 17.36 7.60
N ALA A 399 22.87 17.04 8.72
CA ALA A 399 24.19 16.43 8.74
C ALA A 399 24.20 15.23 9.71
N ILE A 400 24.98 14.21 9.38
CA ILE A 400 25.21 13.06 10.25
C ILE A 400 26.42 13.37 11.13
N ALA A 401 26.24 13.44 12.45
CA ALA A 401 27.31 13.50 13.39
C ALA A 401 27.95 12.10 13.52
N ALA A 402 29.25 12.02 13.36
CA ALA A 402 30.00 10.83 12.99
C ALA A 402 29.76 9.58 13.82
N HIS A 403 29.53 8.47 13.16
CA HIS A 403 29.59 7.13 13.71
C HIS A 403 30.75 6.30 13.11
N SER A 404 30.87 6.36 11.80
CA SER A 404 31.88 5.65 11.03
C SER A 404 32.17 6.46 9.78
N PRO A 405 33.41 6.82 9.49
CA PRO A 405 33.75 7.71 8.38
C PRO A 405 33.25 7.23 7.01
N ASP A 406 33.18 5.92 6.82
CA ASP A 406 32.83 5.30 5.55
C ASP A 406 31.35 4.86 5.46
N ALA A 407 30.58 5.06 6.53
CA ALA A 407 29.16 4.66 6.55
C ALA A 407 28.32 5.57 5.65
N GLU A 408 27.43 4.97 4.87
CA GLU A 408 26.41 5.68 4.10
C GLU A 408 25.05 5.54 4.78
N TYR A 409 24.36 6.66 4.94
CA TYR A 409 23.04 6.77 5.56
C TYR A 409 22.02 7.12 4.50
N GLN A 410 20.89 6.43 4.50
CA GLN A 410 19.78 6.67 3.57
C GLN A 410 18.78 7.64 4.20
N LEU A 411 18.30 8.60 3.42
CA LEU A 411 17.29 9.55 3.83
C LEU A 411 16.03 9.36 3.01
N GLY A 412 14.89 9.38 3.68
CA GLY A 412 13.58 9.31 3.03
C GLY A 412 12.66 10.39 3.58
N VAL A 413 12.13 11.25 2.70
CA VAL A 413 11.09 12.22 3.08
C VAL A 413 9.74 11.53 2.98
N GLN A 414 8.91 11.66 4.00
CA GLN A 414 7.53 11.15 3.96
C GLN A 414 6.69 11.96 2.99
N ARG A 415 5.73 11.29 2.39
CA ARG A 415 4.73 11.95 1.56
C ARG A 415 3.90 12.89 2.42
N ASP A 416 3.62 14.08 1.91
CA ASP A 416 2.84 15.09 2.59
C ASP A 416 2.02 15.91 1.59
N GLU A 417 0.86 15.39 1.21
CA GLU A 417 0.00 15.94 0.14
C GLU A 417 -1.49 15.92 0.54
N VAL A 418 -1.78 16.17 1.82
CA VAL A 418 -3.16 16.13 2.31
C VAL A 418 -4.00 17.25 1.70
N ILE A 419 -5.14 16.86 1.15
CA ILE A 419 -6.17 17.78 0.65
C ILE A 419 -7.46 17.51 1.45
N ARG A 420 -7.98 18.54 2.11
CA ARG A 420 -9.26 18.44 2.84
C ARG A 420 -10.32 19.30 2.14
N GLY A 421 -11.29 18.66 1.53
CA GLY A 421 -12.27 19.33 0.67
C GLY A 421 -11.56 20.01 -0.53
N PHE A 422 -11.64 21.33 -0.60
CA PHE A 422 -10.93 22.15 -1.61
C PHE A 422 -9.65 22.79 -1.07
N HIS A 423 -9.35 22.64 0.22
CA HIS A 423 -8.16 23.21 0.84
C HIS A 423 -7.00 22.22 0.80
N ARG A 424 -5.89 22.69 0.28
CA ARG A 424 -4.62 22.01 0.39
C ARG A 424 -4.02 22.33 1.75
N GLU A 425 -4.02 21.37 2.67
CA GLU A 425 -3.47 21.54 4.02
C GLU A 425 -1.97 21.25 4.06
N ALA A 426 -1.54 20.23 3.34
CA ALA A 426 -0.16 19.79 3.29
C ALA A 426 0.58 20.31 2.05
N ARG A 427 1.88 20.49 2.20
CA ARG A 427 2.80 20.86 1.12
C ARG A 427 4.02 19.97 1.17
N GLN A 428 4.21 19.16 0.14
CA GLN A 428 5.32 18.23 0.04
C GLN A 428 6.67 18.95 0.19
N SER A 429 7.45 18.56 1.20
CA SER A 429 8.85 18.93 1.34
C SER A 429 9.75 18.02 0.50
N TRP A 430 10.98 18.43 0.22
CA TRP A 430 11.91 17.66 -0.61
C TRP A 430 13.37 17.87 -0.24
N LEU A 431 14.22 16.90 -0.55
CA LEU A 431 15.67 17.04 -0.40
C LEU A 431 16.25 17.95 -1.50
N PHE A 432 17.26 18.69 -1.16
CA PHE A 432 17.93 19.64 -2.05
C PHE A 432 19.43 19.43 -2.08
N ASP A 433 19.93 19.17 -3.29
CA ASP A 433 21.36 19.13 -3.60
C ASP A 433 21.60 20.00 -4.84
N PRO A 434 22.51 20.99 -4.78
CA PRO A 434 22.80 21.83 -5.93
C PRO A 434 23.36 21.06 -7.15
N GLN A 435 23.88 19.85 -6.96
CA GLN A 435 24.34 18.99 -8.06
C GLN A 435 23.20 18.24 -8.76
N TYR A 436 22.04 18.09 -8.12
CA TYR A 436 20.90 17.41 -8.74
C TYR A 436 20.35 18.22 -9.92
N ARG A 437 20.29 17.60 -11.08
CA ARG A 437 19.71 18.17 -12.31
C ARG A 437 18.50 17.37 -12.72
N LEU A 438 17.36 18.03 -12.91
CA LEU A 438 16.17 17.39 -13.49
C LEU A 438 16.27 17.30 -15.02
N TYR A 439 16.88 18.30 -15.64
CA TYR A 439 17.11 18.36 -17.08
C TYR A 439 18.59 18.61 -17.39
N ASP A 440 19.06 18.05 -18.50
CA ASP A 440 20.38 18.35 -19.05
C ASP A 440 20.39 19.71 -19.77
N GLU A 441 21.54 20.10 -20.34
CA GLU A 441 21.72 21.36 -21.07
C GLU A 441 20.86 21.45 -22.35
N ALA A 442 20.44 20.32 -22.89
CA ALA A 442 19.56 20.22 -24.06
C ALA A 442 18.06 20.18 -23.68
N GLY A 443 17.73 20.31 -22.38
CA GLY A 443 16.34 20.25 -21.89
C GLY A 443 15.75 18.83 -21.86
N ARG A 444 16.57 17.78 -21.95
CA ARG A 444 16.13 16.40 -21.85
C ARG A 444 16.13 15.95 -20.39
N LEU A 445 15.14 15.13 -20.02
CA LEU A 445 15.07 14.57 -18.67
C LEU A 445 16.33 13.75 -18.36
N VAL A 446 16.92 14.00 -17.19
CA VAL A 446 18.05 13.20 -16.67
C VAL A 446 17.47 11.98 -15.95
N GLU A 447 17.76 10.79 -16.48
CA GLU A 447 17.17 9.54 -16.01
C GLU A 447 18.06 8.76 -15.04
N THR A 448 19.34 9.08 -14.94
CA THR A 448 20.32 8.39 -14.09
C THR A 448 20.86 9.29 -12.98
N ASP A 449 21.37 8.68 -11.90
CA ASP A 449 22.05 9.40 -10.82
C ASP A 449 23.50 9.78 -11.18
N ALA A 450 24.14 9.03 -12.09
CA ALA A 450 25.45 9.37 -12.59
C ALA A 450 25.36 10.57 -13.55
N GLN A 451 26.01 11.67 -13.19
CA GLN A 451 26.03 12.92 -13.97
C GLN A 451 27.45 13.39 -14.21
N ASN A 452 27.64 14.20 -15.23
CA ASN A 452 28.93 14.87 -15.47
C ASN A 452 29.28 15.74 -14.26
N GLY A 453 30.29 15.33 -13.49
CA GLY A 453 30.73 16.04 -12.27
C GLY A 453 30.46 15.30 -10.94
N GLY A 454 29.89 14.12 -10.97
CA GLY A 454 29.65 13.30 -9.79
C GLY A 454 28.22 12.80 -9.65
N THR A 455 27.96 12.05 -8.59
CA THR A 455 26.62 11.59 -8.23
C THR A 455 26.08 12.48 -7.12
N PRO A 456 24.93 13.15 -7.32
CA PRO A 456 24.32 13.95 -6.25
C PRO A 456 23.91 13.08 -5.07
N ASN A 457 23.71 13.70 -3.91
CA ASN A 457 23.22 13.03 -2.71
C ASN A 457 21.69 12.84 -2.73
N VAL A 458 20.97 13.57 -3.58
CA VAL A 458 19.56 13.30 -3.90
C VAL A 458 19.50 12.27 -5.03
N LEU A 459 18.80 11.16 -4.80
CA LEU A 459 18.84 9.97 -5.66
C LEU A 459 17.49 9.71 -6.36
N ARG A 460 17.57 9.11 -7.55
CA ARG A 460 16.43 8.55 -8.30
C ARG A 460 16.25 7.05 -8.04
N ARG A 461 17.36 6.34 -7.79
CA ARG A 461 17.35 4.92 -7.41
C ARG A 461 17.03 4.75 -5.93
N GLY A 462 16.59 3.55 -5.52
CA GLY A 462 16.19 3.26 -4.15
C GLY A 462 14.94 4.03 -3.71
N THR A 463 14.16 4.57 -4.66
CA THR A 463 12.95 5.36 -4.41
C THR A 463 11.70 4.50 -4.28
N MET A 464 11.84 3.17 -4.34
CA MET A 464 10.69 2.26 -4.31
C MET A 464 9.84 2.44 -3.06
N ASN A 465 8.59 2.03 -3.17
CA ASN A 465 7.62 1.95 -2.09
C ASN A 465 8.22 1.24 -0.85
N ALA A 466 8.14 1.88 0.30
CA ALA A 466 8.71 1.36 1.55
C ALA A 466 8.02 0.09 2.08
N TYR A 467 6.86 -0.28 1.55
CA TYR A 467 6.22 -1.57 1.85
C TYR A 467 6.61 -2.69 0.89
N ALA A 468 7.40 -2.39 -0.14
CA ALA A 468 7.77 -3.34 -1.19
C ALA A 468 9.21 -3.89 -1.04
N GLY A 469 9.86 -3.67 0.11
CA GLY A 469 11.22 -4.16 0.39
C GLY A 469 11.27 -5.62 0.83
N GLY A 470 10.12 -6.26 1.11
CA GLY A 470 10.04 -7.66 1.49
C GLY A 470 10.59 -8.62 0.43
N GLN A 471 10.96 -9.82 0.85
CA GLN A 471 11.59 -10.82 -0.02
C GLN A 471 10.60 -11.45 -1.02
N TYR A 472 9.33 -11.60 -0.62
CA TYR A 472 8.33 -12.33 -1.39
C TYR A 472 7.25 -11.44 -2.02
N SER A 473 7.18 -10.18 -1.63
CA SER A 473 6.29 -9.21 -2.26
C SER A 473 6.71 -8.90 -3.69
N LEU A 474 5.76 -8.87 -4.61
CA LEU A 474 5.97 -8.60 -6.03
C LEU A 474 5.76 -7.13 -6.34
N ARG A 475 6.66 -6.54 -7.13
CA ARG A 475 6.70 -5.11 -7.41
C ARG A 475 6.37 -4.84 -8.87
N ALA A 476 5.35 -4.03 -9.09
CA ALA A 476 4.89 -3.65 -10.42
C ALA A 476 5.36 -2.24 -10.80
N GLY A 477 6.08 -2.14 -11.90
CA GLY A 477 6.54 -0.89 -12.49
C GLY A 477 5.69 -0.43 -13.67
N ALA A 478 5.81 0.85 -14.00
CA ALA A 478 5.01 1.55 -15.00
C ALA A 478 5.82 1.89 -16.24
N VAL A 479 5.28 1.60 -17.42
CA VAL A 479 5.86 1.99 -18.72
C VAL A 479 4.85 2.80 -19.56
N ASP A 480 5.37 3.64 -20.47
CA ASP A 480 4.56 4.27 -21.49
C ASP A 480 4.42 3.37 -22.73
N GLN A 481 3.22 3.36 -23.33
CA GLN A 481 2.88 2.51 -24.46
C GLN A 481 3.68 2.85 -25.72
N LYS A 482 3.97 4.13 -25.95
CA LYS A 482 4.55 4.59 -27.22
C LYS A 482 6.00 4.20 -27.40
N LYS A 483 6.78 4.23 -26.30
CA LYS A 483 8.21 3.96 -26.34
C LYS A 483 8.61 2.69 -25.60
N MET A 484 7.68 2.14 -24.82
CA MET A 484 7.95 1.03 -23.89
C MET A 484 9.09 1.33 -22.90
N HIS A 485 9.25 2.61 -22.55
CA HIS A 485 10.20 3.06 -21.55
C HIS A 485 9.51 3.18 -20.19
N LEU A 486 10.29 3.07 -19.11
CA LEU A 486 9.78 3.35 -17.78
C LEU A 486 9.15 4.75 -17.74
N ALA A 487 7.99 4.85 -17.14
CA ALA A 487 7.37 6.14 -16.89
C ALA A 487 8.33 7.00 -16.05
N PRO A 488 8.50 8.30 -16.34
CA PRO A 488 9.50 9.14 -15.68
C PRO A 488 9.38 9.16 -14.14
N TYR A 489 8.17 9.01 -13.63
CA TYR A 489 7.89 8.97 -12.20
C TYR A 489 8.11 7.59 -11.57
N CYS A 490 8.17 6.51 -12.36
CA CYS A 490 8.27 5.14 -11.87
C CYS A 490 9.47 4.99 -10.93
N SER A 491 9.22 4.69 -9.68
CA SER A 491 10.26 4.51 -8.66
C SER A 491 11.16 3.33 -9.02
N LEU A 492 12.44 3.48 -8.70
CA LEU A 492 13.47 2.48 -9.01
C LEU A 492 13.89 1.73 -7.75
N LEU A 493 14.28 0.48 -7.94
CA LEU A 493 15.01 -0.32 -6.96
C LEU A 493 16.44 0.21 -6.79
N HIS A 494 17.22 -0.40 -5.92
CA HIS A 494 18.62 0.01 -5.71
C HIS A 494 19.52 -0.29 -6.91
N ASP A 495 19.19 -1.32 -7.67
CA ASP A 495 19.84 -1.75 -8.92
C ASP A 495 19.35 -1.02 -10.17
N GLU A 496 18.52 0.02 -9.99
CA GLU A 496 17.92 0.83 -11.06
C GLU A 496 16.80 0.12 -11.85
N GLU A 497 16.37 -1.07 -11.43
CA GLU A 497 15.22 -1.75 -12.03
C GLU A 497 13.90 -1.08 -11.65
N GLY A 498 12.95 -1.11 -12.56
CA GLY A 498 11.61 -0.55 -12.38
C GLY A 498 10.59 -1.49 -11.71
N GLY A 499 11.03 -2.63 -11.18
CA GLY A 499 10.18 -3.63 -10.51
C GLY A 499 10.39 -5.05 -11.03
N ASP A 500 9.62 -6.00 -10.51
CA ASP A 500 9.67 -7.42 -10.92
C ASP A 500 8.93 -7.66 -12.25
N CYS A 501 7.88 -6.89 -12.49
CA CYS A 501 7.14 -6.86 -13.75
C CYS A 501 6.76 -5.44 -14.11
N LEU A 502 6.63 -5.19 -15.41
CA LEU A 502 6.26 -3.89 -15.96
C LEU A 502 4.88 -3.98 -16.63
N ALA A 503 4.07 -2.94 -16.49
CA ALA A 503 2.80 -2.83 -17.18
C ALA A 503 2.63 -1.44 -17.81
N VAL A 504 1.92 -1.40 -18.93
CA VAL A 504 1.58 -0.15 -19.61
C VAL A 504 0.55 0.62 -18.77
N VAL A 505 0.87 1.86 -18.41
CA VAL A 505 -0.03 2.73 -17.63
C VAL A 505 -0.24 4.11 -18.27
N ASP A 506 0.62 4.51 -19.19
CA ASP A 506 0.54 5.77 -19.91
C ASP A 506 0.58 5.54 -21.42
N ARG A 507 -0.13 6.35 -22.19
CA ARG A 507 -0.04 6.29 -23.67
C ARG A 507 1.28 6.82 -24.18
N ALA A 508 1.75 7.90 -23.56
CA ALA A 508 3.05 8.52 -23.79
C ALA A 508 3.36 9.48 -22.63
N ILE A 509 4.61 9.93 -22.51
CA ILE A 509 5.03 10.93 -21.50
C ILE A 509 4.14 12.19 -21.52
N THR A 510 3.71 12.63 -22.70
CA THR A 510 2.84 13.80 -22.88
C THR A 510 1.34 13.47 -22.84
N GLN A 511 0.98 12.21 -22.72
CA GLN A 511 -0.39 11.70 -22.63
C GLN A 511 -0.48 10.68 -21.49
N PRO A 512 -0.36 11.11 -20.23
CA PRO A 512 -0.40 10.23 -19.08
C PRO A 512 -1.78 9.61 -18.91
N GLY A 513 -1.78 8.41 -18.36
CA GLY A 513 -2.98 7.68 -18.02
C GLY A 513 -3.47 6.71 -19.09
N MET A 514 -3.96 5.60 -18.58
CA MET A 514 -4.71 4.62 -19.34
C MET A 514 -6.21 4.75 -19.06
N LEU A 515 -7.03 4.37 -20.03
CA LEU A 515 -8.47 4.34 -19.85
C LEU A 515 -8.84 3.19 -18.92
N THR A 516 -9.57 3.50 -17.86
CA THR A 516 -10.16 2.54 -16.93
C THR A 516 -11.62 2.86 -16.70
N SER A 517 -12.33 2.00 -16.00
CA SER A 517 -13.73 2.30 -15.63
C SER A 517 -13.75 3.31 -14.47
N GLY A 518 -14.77 4.13 -14.46
CA GLY A 518 -15.08 4.96 -13.31
C GLY A 518 -15.82 4.18 -12.21
N ARG A 519 -16.41 4.90 -11.28
CA ARG A 519 -17.14 4.34 -10.14
C ARG A 519 -18.44 3.61 -10.51
N GLY A 520 -19.20 4.16 -11.42
CA GLY A 520 -20.49 3.62 -11.86
C GLY A 520 -20.36 2.84 -13.17
N SER A 521 -21.20 1.83 -13.36
CA SER A 521 -21.29 1.07 -14.60
C SER A 521 -21.45 1.98 -15.81
N GLY A 522 -20.69 1.71 -16.88
CA GLY A 522 -20.65 2.53 -18.09
C GLY A 522 -19.84 3.83 -17.98
N SER A 523 -19.28 4.18 -16.82
CA SER A 523 -18.43 5.36 -16.67
C SER A 523 -16.97 5.03 -16.93
N PHE A 524 -16.18 6.07 -17.27
CA PHE A 524 -14.77 5.96 -17.60
C PHE A 524 -13.95 6.97 -16.81
N GLY A 525 -12.67 6.65 -16.58
CA GLY A 525 -11.67 7.53 -16.02
C GLY A 525 -10.32 7.31 -16.69
N LEU A 526 -9.44 8.29 -16.59
CA LEU A 526 -8.02 8.18 -16.95
C LEU A 526 -7.22 8.20 -15.66
N MET A 527 -6.40 7.18 -15.45
CA MET A 527 -5.52 7.07 -14.29
C MET A 527 -4.11 6.71 -14.75
N SER A 528 -3.13 7.31 -14.07
CA SER A 528 -1.70 7.10 -14.29
C SER A 528 -1.06 6.65 -12.97
N GLY A 529 0.14 6.10 -13.05
CA GLY A 529 0.90 5.68 -11.88
C GLY A 529 1.12 4.18 -11.78
N THR A 530 2.13 3.80 -11.02
CA THR A 530 2.44 2.38 -10.75
C THR A 530 1.32 1.65 -10.02
N SER A 531 0.42 2.40 -9.35
CA SER A 531 -0.83 1.87 -8.81
C SER A 531 -1.78 1.29 -9.87
N MET A 532 -1.58 1.65 -11.15
CA MET A 532 -2.32 1.04 -12.27
C MET A 532 -1.57 -0.14 -12.88
N ALA A 533 -0.26 -0.25 -12.65
CA ALA A 533 0.53 -1.41 -13.05
C ALA A 533 0.28 -2.62 -12.13
N ALA A 534 0.27 -2.40 -10.82
CA ALA A 534 0.08 -3.46 -9.82
C ALA A 534 -1.21 -4.29 -10.05
N PRO A 535 -2.39 -3.70 -10.27
CA PRO A 535 -3.60 -4.49 -10.50
C PRO A 535 -3.59 -5.25 -11.84
N GLN A 536 -2.93 -4.75 -12.89
CA GLN A 536 -2.75 -5.50 -14.13
C GLN A 536 -1.89 -6.73 -13.89
N PHE A 537 -0.79 -6.58 -13.15
CA PHE A 537 0.06 -7.69 -12.76
C PHE A 537 -0.69 -8.67 -11.85
N SER A 538 -1.49 -8.19 -10.89
CA SER A 538 -2.32 -9.05 -10.03
C SER A 538 -3.30 -9.89 -10.84
N ARG A 539 -3.93 -9.32 -11.86
CA ARG A 539 -4.83 -10.04 -12.77
C ARG A 539 -4.09 -11.11 -13.56
N TRP A 540 -2.98 -10.75 -14.19
CA TRP A 540 -2.16 -11.70 -14.93
C TRP A 540 -1.71 -12.85 -14.03
N LEU A 541 -1.19 -12.57 -12.85
CA LEU A 541 -0.74 -13.57 -11.89
C LEU A 541 -1.87 -14.50 -11.44
N ALA A 542 -3.06 -13.95 -11.19
CA ALA A 542 -4.24 -14.73 -10.83
C ALA A 542 -4.64 -15.68 -11.97
N GLN A 543 -4.51 -15.26 -13.23
CA GLN A 543 -4.77 -16.09 -14.40
C GLN A 543 -3.72 -17.21 -14.54
N GLN A 544 -2.43 -16.94 -14.28
CA GLN A 544 -1.37 -17.95 -14.29
C GLN A 544 -1.60 -19.02 -13.21
N LEU A 545 -1.90 -18.58 -11.97
CA LEU A 545 -2.23 -19.50 -10.88
C LEU A 545 -3.46 -20.34 -11.16
N ALA A 546 -4.49 -19.74 -11.76
CA ALA A 546 -5.71 -20.46 -12.18
C ALA A 546 -5.45 -21.47 -13.32
N ALA A 547 -4.43 -21.23 -14.13
CA ALA A 547 -3.96 -22.17 -15.16
C ALA A 547 -3.06 -23.30 -14.61
N GLY A 548 -2.71 -23.24 -13.31
CA GLY A 548 -1.87 -24.24 -12.65
C GLY A 548 -0.35 -23.99 -12.84
N GLU A 549 0.04 -22.80 -13.30
CA GLU A 549 1.46 -22.45 -13.42
C GLU A 549 2.15 -22.38 -12.06
N SER A 550 3.39 -22.86 -12.01
CA SER A 550 4.20 -22.78 -10.80
C SER A 550 4.82 -21.38 -10.67
N VAL A 551 4.40 -20.66 -9.64
CA VAL A 551 4.90 -19.34 -9.29
C VAL A 551 5.52 -19.39 -7.88
N ALA A 552 6.54 -20.22 -7.73
CA ALA A 552 7.13 -20.54 -6.42
C ALA A 552 7.74 -19.29 -5.75
N ASP A 553 8.49 -18.51 -6.52
CA ASP A 553 9.22 -17.34 -6.04
C ASP A 553 9.19 -16.19 -7.09
N ARG A 554 9.85 -15.10 -6.74
CA ARG A 554 9.93 -13.90 -7.59
C ARG A 554 10.63 -14.16 -8.92
N ASP A 555 11.68 -14.96 -8.93
CA ASP A 555 12.47 -15.25 -10.14
C ASP A 555 11.68 -16.14 -11.11
N ALA A 556 10.94 -17.11 -10.60
CA ALA A 556 10.02 -17.92 -11.41
C ALA A 556 8.92 -17.06 -12.06
N ILE A 557 8.39 -16.09 -11.32
CA ILE A 557 7.38 -15.17 -11.83
C ILE A 557 7.95 -14.23 -12.89
N ARG A 558 9.15 -13.68 -12.67
CA ARG A 558 9.85 -12.84 -13.66
C ARG A 558 10.10 -13.63 -14.96
N SER A 559 10.65 -14.83 -14.85
CA SER A 559 10.93 -15.70 -16.01
C SER A 559 9.66 -16.05 -16.77
N LEU A 560 8.56 -16.32 -16.07
CA LEU A 560 7.27 -16.59 -16.70
C LEU A 560 6.74 -15.34 -17.43
N ALA A 561 6.81 -14.17 -16.81
CA ALA A 561 6.39 -12.90 -17.40
C ALA A 561 7.22 -12.56 -18.65
N GLU A 562 8.55 -12.75 -18.60
CA GLU A 562 9.44 -12.56 -19.74
C GLU A 562 9.10 -13.49 -20.91
N SER A 563 8.82 -14.77 -20.61
CA SER A 563 8.46 -15.76 -21.65
C SER A 563 7.15 -15.45 -22.38
N GLN A 564 6.26 -14.68 -21.76
CA GLN A 564 4.96 -14.29 -22.30
C GLN A 564 4.93 -12.83 -22.77
N SER A 565 6.05 -12.11 -22.67
CA SER A 565 6.14 -10.70 -23.03
C SER A 565 6.30 -10.53 -24.55
N ASP A 566 5.46 -9.66 -25.14
CA ASP A 566 5.65 -9.17 -26.51
C ASP A 566 6.68 -8.02 -26.58
N MET A 567 7.33 -7.68 -25.46
CA MET A 567 8.33 -6.63 -25.39
C MET A 567 9.68 -7.14 -25.92
N PRO A 568 10.38 -6.36 -26.75
CA PRO A 568 11.76 -6.66 -27.08
C PRO A 568 12.62 -6.62 -25.81
N ALA A 569 13.55 -7.56 -25.69
CA ALA A 569 14.46 -7.72 -24.56
C ALA A 569 15.34 -6.47 -24.34
#